data_18c080c75241f56a10fcbded8deecdd0
#
_entry.id   18c080c75241f56a10fcbded8deecdd0
#
_cell.length_a   1.000
_cell.length_b   1.000
_cell.length_c   1.000
_cell.angle_alpha   90.00
_cell.angle_beta   90.00
_cell.angle_gamma   90.00
#
_symmetry.space_group_name_H-M   'P 1'
#
loop_
_entity.id
_entity.type
_entity.pdbx_description
1 polymer ?
#
loop_
_entity_poly.entity_id
_entity_poly.type
_entity_poly.pdbx_seq_one_letter_code
_entity_poly.pdbx_strand_id
1 'polypeptide(L)'
;MAYITKRGSSYSVRYTYQDEHGKSCDKWESFPTKEEAVKRQKQIEHELATGNFLIPSTVTVAEFLMDWLPKQCSKHKWAPKTYQSNLALIQNLIIPYIGEMQMQKLRPYHIEALYDTLSKTPCGQYVGGKRRDLSPKQQKRTLSGTTLHEVHQLLHNSFLLAVEWGILIKSPVPVEAPKKTTQERSIWEVDEMRAALDSMEDSILHLAVHLTLVGALREGEVAGLTPEDIDFDAANGMGTFTVNRSMQRVQKDTLAQVDKGCILRIFPDKLEGSKTSLILKDTKTEASCRTIFMTAALREELKQWLERLKREEALDPERYRNSGMLLRLPNGLAVEPVLIRKKFLKWQDAHPEF
;
A
#
# COMPACT_ATOMS: atom_id res chain seq x y z
N MET A 1 18.36 37.93 19.23
CA MET A 1 18.34 39.29 18.60
C MET A 1 18.83 39.17 17.16
N ALA A 2 18.22 39.93 16.24
CA ALA A 2 18.63 39.97 14.85
C ALA A 2 19.32 41.31 14.52
N TYR A 3 20.42 41.29 13.76
CA TYR A 3 21.21 42.48 13.40
C TYR A 3 21.30 42.61 11.89
N ILE A 4 21.26 43.86 11.40
CA ILE A 4 21.47 44.16 9.97
C ILE A 4 22.89 44.70 9.78
N THR A 5 23.62 44.11 8.84
CA THR A 5 24.96 44.56 8.43
C THR A 5 24.98 44.83 6.93
N LYS A 6 25.52 45.97 6.53
CA LYS A 6 25.75 46.27 5.09
C LYS A 6 27.02 45.56 4.63
N ARG A 7 26.96 44.81 3.54
CA ARG A 7 28.10 44.15 2.90
C ARG A 7 28.14 44.48 1.43
N GLY A 8 29.00 45.44 1.07
CA GLY A 8 29.10 45.93 -0.32
C GLY A 8 27.75 46.53 -0.78
N SER A 9 27.17 45.94 -1.82
CA SER A 9 25.88 46.35 -2.40
C SER A 9 24.64 45.68 -1.75
N SER A 10 24.82 44.77 -0.79
CA SER A 10 23.74 44.01 -0.14
C SER A 10 23.64 44.27 1.36
N TYR A 11 22.49 43.94 1.94
CA TYR A 11 22.22 44.00 3.36
C TYR A 11 22.02 42.60 3.91
N SER A 12 22.76 42.21 4.96
CA SER A 12 22.63 40.90 5.58
C SER A 12 22.00 41.01 6.95
N VAL A 13 20.99 40.18 7.21
CA VAL A 13 20.37 39.98 8.50
C VAL A 13 21.08 38.80 9.19
N ARG A 14 21.72 39.06 10.34
CA ARG A 14 22.29 38.00 11.18
C ARG A 14 21.39 37.79 12.36
N TYR A 15 21.10 36.53 12.69
CA TYR A 15 20.35 36.17 13.87
C TYR A 15 20.86 34.87 14.47
N THR A 16 20.68 34.75 15.78
CA THR A 16 21.06 33.56 16.56
C THR A 16 19.79 32.82 16.97
N TYR A 17 19.77 31.51 16.80
CA TYR A 17 18.69 30.62 17.24
C TYR A 17 19.28 29.40 17.94
N GLN A 18 18.45 28.66 18.69
CA GLN A 18 18.85 27.39 19.28
C GLN A 18 18.38 26.24 18.32
N ASP A 19 19.28 25.29 18.04
CA ASP A 19 18.95 24.08 17.31
C ASP A 19 18.18 23.07 18.17
N GLU A 20 17.83 21.93 17.63
CA GLU A 20 17.09 20.85 18.29
C GLU A 20 17.81 20.30 19.54
N HIS A 21 19.10 20.53 19.67
CA HIS A 21 19.94 20.12 20.79
C HIS A 21 20.21 21.26 21.79
N GLY A 22 19.56 22.42 21.61
CA GLY A 22 19.75 23.61 22.44
C GLY A 22 21.07 24.34 22.18
N LYS A 23 21.80 24.00 21.12
CA LYS A 23 23.04 24.65 20.73
C LYS A 23 22.72 25.96 20.01
N SER A 24 23.42 27.02 20.39
CA SER A 24 23.29 28.33 19.72
C SER A 24 23.92 28.30 18.34
N CYS A 25 23.13 28.59 17.31
CA CYS A 25 23.53 28.64 15.92
C CYS A 25 23.28 30.02 15.34
N ASP A 26 24.21 30.52 14.51
CA ASP A 26 24.07 31.77 13.80
C ASP A 26 23.68 31.53 12.34
N LYS A 27 22.75 32.34 11.83
CA LYS A 27 22.38 32.34 10.42
C LYS A 27 22.44 33.72 9.82
N TRP A 28 22.74 33.76 8.51
CA TRP A 28 22.85 34.98 7.72
C TRP A 28 21.93 34.86 6.52
N GLU A 29 21.10 35.91 6.30
CA GLU A 29 20.26 36.04 5.14
C GLU A 29 20.60 37.35 4.45
N SER A 30 20.87 37.35 3.13
CA SER A 30 21.29 38.54 2.38
C SER A 30 20.16 39.04 1.47
N PHE A 31 19.96 40.36 1.46
CA PHE A 31 18.89 41.04 0.73
C PHE A 31 19.50 42.18 -0.12
N PRO A 32 18.92 42.43 -1.32
CA PRO A 32 19.39 43.50 -2.18
C PRO A 32 19.10 44.90 -1.62
N THR A 33 18.03 45.04 -0.82
CA THR A 33 17.60 46.33 -0.26
C THR A 33 17.61 46.34 1.25
N LYS A 34 17.79 47.53 1.85
CA LYS A 34 17.70 47.73 3.31
C LYS A 34 16.28 47.47 3.82
N GLU A 35 15.29 47.84 3.07
CA GLU A 35 13.87 47.67 3.44
C GLU A 35 13.47 46.22 3.62
N GLU A 36 13.91 45.38 2.68
CA GLU A 36 13.69 43.91 2.78
C GLU A 36 14.41 43.32 3.99
N ALA A 37 15.64 43.72 4.24
CA ALA A 37 16.39 43.28 5.41
C ALA A 37 15.71 43.69 6.72
N VAL A 38 15.18 44.94 6.83
CA VAL A 38 14.43 45.42 8.01
C VAL A 38 13.13 44.66 8.18
N LYS A 39 12.40 44.41 7.09
CA LYS A 39 11.18 43.60 7.14
C LYS A 39 11.45 42.20 7.66
N ARG A 40 12.51 41.57 7.16
CA ARG A 40 12.90 40.21 7.61
C ARG A 40 13.38 40.21 9.06
N GLN A 41 14.14 41.18 9.47
CA GLN A 41 14.58 41.34 10.89
C GLN A 41 13.38 41.36 11.83
N LYS A 42 12.41 42.25 11.59
CA LYS A 42 11.19 42.36 12.40
C LYS A 42 10.38 41.06 12.42
N GLN A 43 10.33 40.39 11.31
CA GLN A 43 9.64 39.10 11.19
C GLN A 43 10.33 38.03 12.07
N ILE A 44 11.67 37.93 12.03
CA ILE A 44 12.45 36.98 12.84
C ILE A 44 12.29 37.28 14.35
N GLU A 45 12.35 38.56 14.70
CA GLU A 45 12.17 38.99 16.10
C GLU A 45 10.77 38.65 16.62
N HIS A 46 9.75 38.83 15.79
CA HIS A 46 8.37 38.44 16.11
C HIS A 46 8.22 36.93 16.23
N GLU A 47 8.77 36.15 15.28
CA GLU A 47 8.75 34.68 15.29
C GLU A 47 9.45 34.13 16.55
N LEU A 48 10.60 34.69 16.91
CA LEU A 48 11.32 34.30 18.13
C LEU A 48 10.55 34.67 19.40
N ALA A 49 9.94 35.86 19.45
CA ALA A 49 9.18 36.33 20.62
C ALA A 49 7.88 35.53 20.83
N THR A 50 7.25 35.08 19.77
CA THR A 50 6.01 34.28 19.81
C THR A 50 6.24 32.79 19.91
N GLY A 51 7.49 32.29 19.87
CA GLY A 51 7.82 30.88 19.87
C GLY A 51 7.51 30.18 18.52
N ASN A 52 7.17 30.95 17.49
CA ASN A 52 6.83 30.42 16.13
C ASN A 52 8.04 30.43 15.20
N PHE A 53 9.25 30.58 15.73
CA PHE A 53 10.46 30.56 14.93
C PHE A 53 10.73 29.14 14.42
N LEU A 54 10.71 29.00 13.10
CA LEU A 54 11.01 27.73 12.45
C LEU A 54 12.52 27.59 12.27
N ILE A 55 13.10 26.55 12.86
CA ILE A 55 14.53 26.23 12.66
C ILE A 55 14.77 26.02 11.17
N PRO A 56 15.70 26.79 10.55
CA PRO A 56 15.96 26.66 9.14
C PRO A 56 16.46 25.27 8.79
N SER A 57 15.70 24.54 7.96
CA SER A 57 16.00 23.19 7.55
C SER A 57 16.16 23.09 6.03
N THR A 58 17.15 22.33 5.58
CA THR A 58 17.36 22.01 4.17
C THR A 58 16.72 20.68 3.78
N VAL A 59 16.08 19.99 4.71
CA VAL A 59 15.43 18.68 4.50
C VAL A 59 14.47 18.75 3.31
N THR A 60 14.68 17.85 2.38
CA THR A 60 13.85 17.71 1.17
C THR A 60 12.61 16.88 1.45
N VAL A 61 11.63 16.97 0.55
CA VAL A 61 10.41 16.12 0.61
C VAL A 61 10.76 14.63 0.57
N ALA A 62 11.76 14.27 -0.25
CA ALA A 62 12.21 12.88 -0.36
C ALA A 62 12.80 12.38 0.97
N GLU A 63 13.74 13.13 1.54
CA GLU A 63 14.37 12.79 2.82
C GLU A 63 13.34 12.69 3.94
N PHE A 64 12.43 13.66 4.04
CA PHE A 64 11.37 13.64 5.05
C PHE A 64 10.46 12.43 4.92
N LEU A 65 9.92 12.15 3.73
CA LEU A 65 8.98 11.04 3.52
C LEU A 65 9.63 9.67 3.71
N MET A 66 10.90 9.52 3.33
CA MET A 66 11.65 8.26 3.52
C MET A 66 12.02 8.01 4.99
N ASP A 67 12.20 9.06 5.80
CA ASP A 67 12.37 8.96 7.26
C ASP A 67 11.02 8.76 7.98
N TRP A 68 9.98 9.44 7.53
CA TRP A 68 8.63 9.38 8.09
C TRP A 68 8.00 7.98 7.94
N LEU A 69 8.14 7.34 6.77
CA LEU A 69 7.46 6.10 6.43
C LEU A 69 7.74 4.94 7.40
N PRO A 70 9.02 4.57 7.71
CA PRO A 70 9.30 3.49 8.66
C PRO A 70 8.86 3.82 10.08
N LYS A 71 8.95 5.09 10.51
CA LYS A 71 8.49 5.53 11.84
C LYS A 71 6.98 5.33 12.00
N GLN A 72 6.20 5.68 10.98
CA GLN A 72 4.75 5.45 11.00
C GLN A 72 4.39 3.98 10.91
N CYS A 73 5.13 3.22 10.10
CA CYS A 73 4.96 1.77 10.03
C CYS A 73 5.12 1.12 11.41
N SER A 74 6.17 1.46 12.13
CA SER A 74 6.44 0.95 13.47
C SER A 74 5.38 1.41 14.48
N LYS A 75 5.06 2.72 14.50
CA LYS A 75 4.06 3.30 15.42
C LYS A 75 2.68 2.68 15.28
N HIS A 76 2.23 2.45 14.05
CA HIS A 76 0.87 1.95 13.75
C HIS A 76 0.82 0.45 13.42
N LYS A 77 1.93 -0.27 13.55
CA LYS A 77 2.05 -1.71 13.23
C LYS A 77 1.43 -2.05 11.86
N TRP A 78 1.83 -1.32 10.83
CA TRP A 78 1.24 -1.49 9.49
C TRP A 78 1.47 -2.90 8.95
N ALA A 79 0.44 -3.42 8.29
CA ALA A 79 0.58 -4.65 7.52
C ALA A 79 1.58 -4.45 6.35
N PRO A 80 2.31 -5.51 5.95
CA PRO A 80 3.34 -5.42 4.90
C PRO A 80 2.84 -4.76 3.61
N LYS A 81 1.61 -5.05 3.20
CA LYS A 81 1.01 -4.45 1.99
C LYS A 81 0.78 -2.95 2.11
N THR A 82 0.40 -2.47 3.31
CA THR A 82 0.20 -1.04 3.58
C THR A 82 1.51 -0.27 3.44
N TYR A 83 2.58 -0.78 4.07
CA TYR A 83 3.92 -0.20 3.91
C TYR A 83 4.35 -0.17 2.45
N GLN A 84 4.23 -1.29 1.75
CA GLN A 84 4.60 -1.42 0.33
C GLN A 84 3.81 -0.46 -0.58
N SER A 85 2.51 -0.30 -0.33
CA SER A 85 1.68 0.63 -1.11
C SER A 85 2.08 2.08 -0.86
N ASN A 86 2.29 2.49 0.39
CA ASN A 86 2.73 3.84 0.71
C ASN A 86 4.13 4.13 0.15
N LEU A 87 5.06 3.18 0.26
CA LEU A 87 6.39 3.30 -0.35
C LEU A 87 6.30 3.48 -1.87
N ALA A 88 5.43 2.74 -2.53
CA ALA A 88 5.23 2.87 -3.97
C ALA A 88 4.64 4.23 -4.36
N LEU A 89 3.68 4.78 -3.59
CA LEU A 89 3.17 6.14 -3.80
C LEU A 89 4.29 7.18 -3.66
N ILE A 90 5.10 7.08 -2.61
CA ILE A 90 6.23 7.99 -2.35
C ILE A 90 7.23 7.93 -3.51
N GLN A 91 7.73 6.74 -3.83
CA GLN A 91 8.81 6.57 -4.80
C GLN A 91 8.38 6.84 -6.25
N ASN A 92 7.13 6.52 -6.60
CA ASN A 92 6.70 6.56 -7.99
C ASN A 92 5.86 7.80 -8.34
N LEU A 93 5.18 8.41 -7.36
CA LEU A 93 4.24 9.49 -7.62
C LEU A 93 4.55 10.81 -6.90
N ILE A 94 5.44 10.81 -5.91
CA ILE A 94 5.77 12.03 -5.16
C ILE A 94 7.23 12.44 -5.43
N ILE A 95 8.18 11.57 -5.11
CA ILE A 95 9.62 11.89 -5.24
C ILE A 95 10.02 12.34 -6.65
N PRO A 96 9.55 11.72 -7.76
CA PRO A 96 9.96 12.13 -9.11
C PRO A 96 9.57 13.55 -9.49
N TYR A 97 8.63 14.18 -8.78
CA TYR A 97 8.06 15.49 -9.13
C TYR A 97 8.44 16.59 -8.15
N ILE A 98 8.37 16.29 -6.85
CA ILE A 98 8.62 17.30 -5.79
C ILE A 98 9.67 16.84 -4.77
N GLY A 99 10.29 15.66 -4.96
CA GLY A 99 11.19 15.06 -3.97
C GLY A 99 12.40 15.91 -3.62
N GLU A 100 12.97 16.63 -4.57
CA GLU A 100 14.16 17.49 -4.36
C GLU A 100 13.84 18.85 -3.74
N MET A 101 12.54 19.19 -3.64
CA MET A 101 12.14 20.45 -3.04
C MET A 101 12.33 20.41 -1.52
N GLN A 102 12.87 21.50 -0.97
CA GLN A 102 12.97 21.67 0.48
C GLN A 102 11.57 21.78 1.09
N MET A 103 11.31 21.07 2.21
CA MET A 103 10.02 21.10 2.91
C MET A 103 9.54 22.52 3.20
N GLN A 104 10.43 23.37 3.72
CA GLN A 104 10.10 24.77 4.08
C GLN A 104 9.82 25.70 2.88
N LYS A 105 10.18 25.28 1.66
CA LYS A 105 9.90 26.04 0.42
C LYS A 105 8.63 25.60 -0.28
N LEU A 106 7.99 24.49 0.16
CA LEU A 106 6.73 24.06 -0.39
C LEU A 106 5.61 25.09 -0.15
N ARG A 107 4.78 25.25 -1.15
CA ARG A 107 3.59 26.09 -1.12
C ARG A 107 2.40 25.31 -1.67
N PRO A 108 1.16 25.69 -1.35
CA PRO A 108 -0.04 24.98 -1.84
C PRO A 108 -0.07 24.78 -3.36
N TYR A 109 0.32 25.78 -4.13
CA TYR A 109 0.33 25.66 -5.59
C TYR A 109 1.25 24.57 -6.14
N HIS A 110 2.33 24.19 -5.41
CA HIS A 110 3.20 23.08 -5.81
C HIS A 110 2.46 21.74 -5.67
N ILE A 111 1.63 21.61 -4.65
CA ILE A 111 0.82 20.39 -4.44
C ILE A 111 -0.31 20.33 -5.48
N GLU A 112 -0.95 21.43 -5.79
CA GLU A 112 -1.95 21.52 -6.86
C GLU A 112 -1.35 21.15 -8.21
N ALA A 113 -0.19 21.72 -8.56
CA ALA A 113 0.55 21.37 -9.77
C ALA A 113 0.97 19.90 -9.84
N LEU A 114 1.30 19.30 -8.68
CA LEU A 114 1.54 17.85 -8.59
C LEU A 114 0.29 17.06 -8.97
N TYR A 115 -0.89 17.40 -8.43
CA TYR A 115 -2.13 16.69 -8.75
C TYR A 115 -2.50 16.84 -10.23
N ASP A 116 -2.35 18.03 -10.80
CA ASP A 116 -2.58 18.27 -12.24
C ASP A 116 -1.63 17.42 -13.11
N THR A 117 -0.37 17.32 -12.72
CA THR A 117 0.61 16.50 -13.42
C THR A 117 0.26 15.02 -13.30
N LEU A 118 -0.04 14.54 -12.10
CA LEU A 118 -0.39 13.15 -11.86
C LEU A 118 -1.66 12.72 -12.59
N SER A 119 -2.66 13.59 -12.71
CA SER A 119 -3.90 13.29 -13.45
C SER A 119 -3.67 12.94 -14.92
N LYS A 120 -2.58 13.46 -15.50
CA LYS A 120 -2.15 13.24 -16.88
C LYS A 120 -1.06 12.18 -17.02
N THR A 121 -0.53 11.72 -15.89
CA THR A 121 0.58 10.75 -15.87
C THR A 121 0.09 9.34 -16.20
N PRO A 122 0.75 8.63 -17.14
CA PRO A 122 0.43 7.24 -17.43
C PRO A 122 0.67 6.32 -16.23
N CYS A 123 -0.21 5.33 -16.06
CA CYS A 123 -0.04 4.30 -15.05
C CYS A 123 1.28 3.53 -15.26
N GLY A 124 2.08 3.38 -14.20
CA GLY A 124 3.35 2.65 -14.25
C GLY A 124 4.50 3.43 -14.92
N GLN A 125 4.39 4.76 -15.08
CA GLN A 125 5.45 5.61 -15.58
C GLN A 125 6.72 5.52 -14.74
N TYR A 126 6.59 5.34 -13.44
CA TYR A 126 7.69 5.07 -12.53
C TYR A 126 7.46 3.76 -11.77
N VAL A 127 8.53 3.02 -11.52
CA VAL A 127 8.53 1.80 -10.69
C VAL A 127 9.80 1.77 -9.85
N GLY A 128 9.65 1.75 -8.52
CA GLY A 128 10.77 1.84 -7.58
C GLY A 128 11.59 3.13 -7.76
N GLY A 129 10.92 4.24 -8.09
CA GLY A 129 11.53 5.55 -8.34
C GLY A 129 12.18 5.71 -9.71
N LYS A 130 12.23 4.66 -10.52
CA LYS A 130 12.86 4.70 -11.86
C LYS A 130 11.81 4.90 -12.95
N ARG A 131 12.07 5.84 -13.86
CA ARG A 131 11.23 6.07 -15.04
C ARG A 131 11.31 4.88 -15.99
N ARG A 132 10.17 4.55 -16.60
CA ARG A 132 10.06 3.45 -17.57
C ARG A 132 9.58 3.97 -18.91
N ASP A 133 10.05 3.30 -19.96
CA ASP A 133 9.48 3.46 -21.29
C ASP A 133 8.21 2.61 -21.39
N LEU A 134 7.10 3.29 -21.69
CA LEU A 134 5.79 2.68 -21.80
C LEU A 134 5.41 2.50 -23.25
N SER A 135 4.80 1.36 -23.57
CA SER A 135 4.22 1.13 -24.88
C SER A 135 3.06 2.11 -25.16
N PRO A 136 2.71 2.38 -26.45
CA PRO A 136 1.64 3.33 -26.79
C PRO A 136 0.28 2.97 -26.15
N LYS A 137 -0.02 1.69 -25.94
CA LYS A 137 -1.23 1.22 -25.25
C LYS A 137 -1.20 1.58 -23.76
N GLN A 138 -0.05 1.45 -23.11
CA GLN A 138 0.12 1.77 -21.69
C GLN A 138 0.08 3.28 -21.44
N GLN A 139 0.61 4.11 -22.37
CA GLN A 139 0.58 5.57 -22.26
C GLN A 139 -0.84 6.16 -22.23
N LYS A 140 -1.82 5.46 -22.83
CA LYS A 140 -3.23 5.88 -22.83
C LYS A 140 -3.93 5.73 -21.49
N ARG A 141 -3.39 4.92 -20.58
CA ARG A 141 -4.01 4.65 -19.27
C ARG A 141 -3.40 5.55 -18.20
N THR A 142 -4.08 6.64 -17.87
CA THR A 142 -3.66 7.57 -16.82
C THR A 142 -4.04 7.09 -15.42
N LEU A 143 -3.47 7.75 -14.40
CA LEU A 143 -3.78 7.48 -12.99
C LEU A 143 -5.24 7.80 -12.69
N SER A 144 -5.87 6.97 -11.87
CA SER A 144 -7.27 7.17 -11.44
C SER A 144 -7.38 8.24 -10.36
N GLY A 145 -8.54 8.87 -10.26
CA GLY A 145 -8.84 9.81 -9.16
C GLY A 145 -8.69 9.15 -7.76
N THR A 146 -8.94 7.85 -7.64
CA THR A 146 -8.68 7.10 -6.40
C THR A 146 -7.21 7.10 -6.03
N THR A 147 -6.30 6.91 -6.99
CA THR A 147 -4.85 6.95 -6.75
C THR A 147 -4.39 8.35 -6.35
N LEU A 148 -4.94 9.39 -6.99
CA LEU A 148 -4.66 10.79 -6.61
C LEU A 148 -5.12 11.07 -5.17
N HIS A 149 -6.29 10.56 -4.81
CA HIS A 149 -6.81 10.68 -3.44
C HIS A 149 -5.91 9.98 -2.40
N GLU A 150 -5.36 8.81 -2.73
CA GLU A 150 -4.39 8.10 -1.87
C GLU A 150 -3.10 8.91 -1.69
N VAL A 151 -2.57 9.51 -2.77
CA VAL A 151 -1.43 10.45 -2.71
C VAL A 151 -1.75 11.63 -1.81
N HIS A 152 -2.93 12.24 -1.98
CA HIS A 152 -3.37 13.36 -1.13
C HIS A 152 -3.41 12.97 0.35
N GLN A 153 -4.03 11.82 0.69
CA GLN A 153 -4.11 11.35 2.07
C GLN A 153 -2.72 11.11 2.69
N LEU A 154 -1.80 10.53 1.92
CA LEU A 154 -0.43 10.30 2.38
C LEU A 154 0.27 11.64 2.67
N LEU A 155 0.23 12.59 1.73
CA LEU A 155 0.81 13.92 1.90
C LEU A 155 0.16 14.68 3.06
N HIS A 156 -1.17 14.63 3.16
CA HIS A 156 -1.90 15.30 4.24
C HIS A 156 -1.43 14.80 5.61
N ASN A 157 -1.44 13.47 5.82
CA ASN A 157 -1.05 12.86 7.09
C ASN A 157 0.43 13.09 7.42
N SER A 158 1.32 12.97 6.44
CA SER A 158 2.75 13.18 6.66
C SER A 158 3.08 14.63 6.96
N PHE A 159 2.44 15.60 6.28
CA PHE A 159 2.73 17.01 6.46
C PHE A 159 2.07 17.60 7.70
N LEU A 160 0.94 17.05 8.17
CA LEU A 160 0.42 17.38 9.50
C LEU A 160 1.45 17.00 10.57
N LEU A 161 2.06 15.83 10.45
CA LEU A 161 3.10 15.39 11.37
C LEU A 161 4.39 16.25 11.25
N ALA A 162 4.72 16.72 10.04
CA ALA A 162 5.81 17.67 9.85
C ALA A 162 5.57 19.01 10.57
N VAL A 163 4.31 19.43 10.73
CA VAL A 163 3.94 20.59 11.55
C VAL A 163 4.11 20.26 13.03
N GLU A 164 3.63 19.10 13.49
CA GLU A 164 3.83 18.66 14.89
C GLU A 164 5.31 18.53 15.27
N TRP A 165 6.15 18.11 14.32
CA TRP A 165 7.60 18.01 14.53
C TRP A 165 8.33 19.35 14.39
N GLY A 166 7.64 20.45 14.15
CA GLY A 166 8.25 21.77 13.98
C GLY A 166 9.09 21.94 12.70
N ILE A 167 8.92 21.08 11.70
CA ILE A 167 9.57 21.20 10.38
C ILE A 167 8.85 22.23 9.52
N LEU A 168 7.54 22.35 9.68
CA LEU A 168 6.66 23.29 8.98
C LEU A 168 5.82 24.08 9.98
N ILE A 169 5.51 25.34 9.66
CA ILE A 169 4.55 26.14 10.43
C ILE A 169 3.11 25.69 10.11
N LYS A 170 2.84 25.41 8.83
CA LYS A 170 1.53 25.03 8.31
C LYS A 170 1.69 24.03 7.17
N SER A 171 0.81 23.06 7.11
CA SER A 171 0.76 22.13 5.99
C SER A 171 0.42 22.86 4.67
N PRO A 172 1.19 22.64 3.58
CA PRO A 172 0.89 23.19 2.26
C PRO A 172 -0.15 22.35 1.49
N VAL A 173 -0.60 21.21 2.06
CA VAL A 173 -1.58 20.33 1.38
C VAL A 173 -2.96 20.97 1.46
N PRO A 174 -3.68 21.14 0.32
CA PRO A 174 -5.05 21.64 0.31
C PRO A 174 -5.98 20.81 1.20
N VAL A 175 -7.01 21.44 1.75
CA VAL A 175 -8.03 20.74 2.57
C VAL A 175 -8.87 19.81 1.70
N GLU A 176 -9.20 20.23 0.48
CA GLU A 176 -10.00 19.45 -0.45
C GLU A 176 -9.15 18.42 -1.18
N ALA A 177 -9.55 17.15 -1.01
CA ALA A 177 -8.91 16.04 -1.70
C ALA A 177 -9.42 15.90 -3.15
N PRO A 178 -8.59 15.42 -4.10
CA PRO A 178 -9.04 15.05 -5.44
C PRO A 178 -10.22 14.07 -5.38
N LYS A 179 -11.21 14.25 -6.25
CA LYS A 179 -12.40 13.37 -6.30
C LYS A 179 -12.03 11.95 -6.68
N LYS A 180 -12.60 10.98 -5.96
CA LYS A 180 -12.47 9.56 -6.31
C LYS A 180 -13.27 9.27 -7.56
N THR A 181 -12.68 8.50 -8.46
CA THR A 181 -13.42 7.95 -9.60
C THR A 181 -14.07 6.65 -9.14
N THR A 182 -15.38 6.62 -9.05
CA THR A 182 -16.15 5.41 -8.75
C THR A 182 -16.66 4.83 -10.05
N GLN A 183 -16.35 3.57 -10.33
CA GLN A 183 -16.99 2.81 -11.40
C GLN A 183 -18.10 1.98 -10.79
N GLU A 184 -19.29 2.06 -11.34
CA GLU A 184 -20.35 1.10 -11.06
C GLU A 184 -19.91 -0.27 -11.55
N ARG A 185 -20.13 -1.28 -10.73
CA ARG A 185 -19.84 -2.67 -11.05
C ARG A 185 -21.15 -3.41 -11.17
N SER A 186 -21.30 -4.17 -12.22
CA SER A 186 -22.39 -5.16 -12.34
C SER A 186 -22.21 -6.22 -11.26
N ILE A 187 -23.31 -6.69 -10.73
CA ILE A 187 -23.36 -7.80 -9.77
C ILE A 187 -24.13 -8.90 -10.48
N TRP A 188 -23.58 -10.11 -10.47
CA TRP A 188 -24.25 -11.27 -11.03
C TRP A 188 -25.50 -11.64 -10.24
N GLU A 189 -26.57 -11.92 -10.94
CA GLU A 189 -27.75 -12.54 -10.38
C GLU A 189 -27.50 -14.03 -10.07
N VAL A 190 -28.38 -14.66 -9.30
CA VAL A 190 -28.18 -16.04 -8.82
C VAL A 190 -28.02 -17.04 -9.96
N ASP A 191 -28.81 -16.88 -11.03
CA ASP A 191 -28.76 -17.78 -12.18
C ASP A 191 -27.48 -17.56 -13.01
N GLU A 192 -27.00 -16.30 -13.11
CA GLU A 192 -25.70 -15.99 -13.72
C GLU A 192 -24.55 -16.59 -12.88
N MET A 193 -24.61 -16.51 -11.55
CA MET A 193 -23.61 -17.12 -10.67
C MET A 193 -23.50 -18.62 -10.87
N ARG A 194 -24.66 -19.33 -11.00
CA ARG A 194 -24.71 -20.77 -11.24
C ARG A 194 -24.12 -21.09 -12.61
N ALA A 195 -24.61 -20.44 -13.67
CA ALA A 195 -24.13 -20.66 -15.02
C ALA A 195 -22.62 -20.39 -15.16
N ALA A 196 -22.11 -19.31 -14.51
CA ALA A 196 -20.70 -19.00 -14.48
C ALA A 196 -19.89 -20.11 -13.78
N LEU A 197 -20.37 -20.61 -12.64
CA LEU A 197 -19.71 -21.68 -11.89
C LEU A 197 -19.69 -22.98 -12.73
N ASP A 198 -20.81 -23.37 -13.31
CA ASP A 198 -20.94 -24.58 -14.12
C ASP A 198 -20.05 -24.55 -15.40
N SER A 199 -19.72 -23.36 -15.91
CA SER A 199 -18.84 -23.19 -17.08
C SER A 199 -17.34 -23.29 -16.75
N MET A 200 -16.95 -23.33 -15.46
CA MET A 200 -15.55 -23.36 -15.04
C MET A 200 -14.97 -24.78 -15.03
N GLU A 201 -14.26 -25.16 -16.10
CA GLU A 201 -13.61 -26.46 -16.21
C GLU A 201 -12.36 -26.63 -15.30
N ASP A 202 -11.67 -25.51 -14.98
CA ASP A 202 -10.50 -25.53 -14.08
C ASP A 202 -10.93 -25.76 -12.65
N SER A 203 -10.70 -26.94 -12.10
CA SER A 203 -11.14 -27.34 -10.76
C SER A 203 -10.60 -26.47 -9.62
N ILE A 204 -9.41 -25.86 -9.77
CA ILE A 204 -8.88 -24.90 -8.78
C ILE A 204 -9.68 -23.61 -8.83
N LEU A 205 -9.99 -23.13 -10.05
CA LEU A 205 -10.79 -21.93 -10.23
C LEU A 205 -12.22 -22.14 -9.74
N HIS A 206 -12.84 -23.26 -10.13
CA HIS A 206 -14.20 -23.63 -9.73
C HIS A 206 -14.35 -23.60 -8.20
N LEU A 207 -13.50 -24.37 -7.48
CA LEU A 207 -13.55 -24.39 -6.00
C LEU A 207 -13.27 -23.01 -5.39
N ALA A 208 -12.29 -22.26 -5.92
CA ALA A 208 -11.98 -20.91 -5.42
C ALA A 208 -13.16 -19.95 -5.57
N VAL A 209 -13.86 -19.99 -6.72
CA VAL A 209 -15.04 -19.16 -6.97
C VAL A 209 -16.23 -19.64 -6.14
N HIS A 210 -16.47 -20.95 -6.01
CA HIS A 210 -17.55 -21.49 -5.19
C HIS A 210 -17.39 -21.09 -3.72
N LEU A 211 -16.19 -21.21 -3.15
CA LEU A 211 -15.88 -20.71 -1.79
C LEU A 211 -16.13 -19.20 -1.67
N THR A 212 -15.79 -18.44 -2.71
CA THR A 212 -16.00 -16.97 -2.74
C THR A 212 -17.49 -16.63 -2.77
N LEU A 213 -18.29 -17.33 -3.57
CA LEU A 213 -19.73 -17.09 -3.68
C LEU A 213 -20.46 -17.44 -2.38
N VAL A 214 -20.14 -18.58 -1.75
CA VAL A 214 -20.77 -19.02 -0.50
C VAL A 214 -20.36 -18.16 0.69
N GLY A 215 -19.07 -17.79 0.77
CA GLY A 215 -18.51 -17.16 1.97
C GLY A 215 -18.14 -15.68 1.83
N ALA A 216 -18.41 -15.06 0.69
CA ALA A 216 -17.95 -13.70 0.35
C ALA A 216 -16.46 -13.49 0.65
N LEU A 217 -15.62 -14.47 0.28
CA LEU A 217 -14.20 -14.52 0.59
C LEU A 217 -13.39 -13.60 -0.33
N ARG A 218 -12.38 -12.98 0.25
CA ARG A 218 -11.34 -12.30 -0.56
C ARG A 218 -10.38 -13.34 -1.13
N GLU A 219 -9.76 -13.05 -2.28
CA GLU A 219 -8.78 -13.97 -2.92
C GLU A 219 -7.67 -14.47 -1.99
N GLY A 220 -7.18 -13.60 -1.09
CA GLY A 220 -6.17 -13.96 -0.11
C GLY A 220 -6.71 -14.87 1.01
N GLU A 221 -7.97 -14.72 1.39
CA GLU A 221 -8.65 -15.59 2.36
C GLU A 221 -8.87 -16.98 1.76
N VAL A 222 -9.36 -17.07 0.51
CA VAL A 222 -9.50 -18.33 -0.21
C VAL A 222 -8.19 -19.09 -0.30
N ALA A 223 -7.10 -18.41 -0.69
CA ALA A 223 -5.77 -19.02 -0.77
C ALA A 223 -5.17 -19.37 0.60
N GLY A 224 -5.67 -18.73 1.67
CA GLY A 224 -5.20 -18.93 3.04
C GLY A 224 -5.92 -20.05 3.81
N LEU A 225 -6.96 -20.65 3.24
CA LEU A 225 -7.66 -21.78 3.85
C LEU A 225 -6.77 -23.03 3.92
N THR A 226 -6.95 -23.80 4.98
CA THR A 226 -6.33 -25.12 5.19
C THR A 226 -7.41 -26.18 5.35
N PRO A 227 -7.10 -27.48 5.19
CA PRO A 227 -8.05 -28.55 5.47
C PRO A 227 -8.61 -28.53 6.90
N GLU A 228 -7.82 -28.08 7.87
CA GLU A 228 -8.21 -27.98 9.28
C GLU A 228 -9.25 -26.90 9.56
N ASP A 229 -9.45 -25.97 8.62
CA ASP A 229 -10.50 -24.93 8.73
C ASP A 229 -11.90 -25.48 8.40
N ILE A 230 -12.00 -26.73 7.91
CA ILE A 230 -13.22 -27.35 7.44
C ILE A 230 -13.74 -28.34 8.48
N ASP A 231 -14.95 -28.13 8.93
CA ASP A 231 -15.67 -29.03 9.82
C ASP A 231 -16.92 -29.59 9.11
N PHE A 232 -16.84 -30.86 8.70
CA PHE A 232 -17.95 -31.56 8.05
C PHE A 232 -19.02 -32.03 9.04
N ASP A 233 -18.69 -32.10 10.33
CA ASP A 233 -19.53 -32.69 11.40
C ASP A 233 -20.16 -31.62 12.30
N ALA A 234 -20.11 -30.36 11.87
CA ALA A 234 -20.74 -29.27 12.59
C ALA A 234 -22.22 -29.59 12.88
N ALA A 235 -22.71 -29.18 14.05
CA ALA A 235 -24.00 -29.55 14.61
C ALA A 235 -25.22 -29.25 13.72
N ASN A 236 -25.08 -28.45 12.68
CA ASN A 236 -26.15 -28.14 11.72
C ASN A 236 -26.34 -29.22 10.63
N GLY A 237 -25.48 -30.26 10.59
CA GLY A 237 -25.52 -31.33 9.58
C GLY A 237 -25.01 -30.92 8.17
N MET A 238 -24.80 -29.64 7.91
CA MET A 238 -24.29 -29.14 6.62
C MET A 238 -22.76 -28.93 6.61
N GLY A 239 -22.17 -28.76 7.79
CA GLY A 239 -20.75 -28.44 7.96
C GLY A 239 -20.47 -26.93 7.87
N THR A 240 -19.28 -26.58 8.31
CA THR A 240 -18.78 -25.19 8.33
C THR A 240 -17.35 -25.10 7.84
N PHE A 241 -16.93 -23.90 7.48
CA PHE A 241 -15.51 -23.57 7.34
C PHE A 241 -15.19 -22.23 7.99
N THR A 242 -13.99 -22.10 8.54
CA THR A 242 -13.58 -20.92 9.30
C THR A 242 -12.51 -20.13 8.55
N VAL A 243 -12.76 -18.83 8.39
CA VAL A 243 -11.84 -17.88 7.79
C VAL A 243 -11.12 -17.10 8.89
N ASN A 244 -9.84 -17.34 9.08
CA ASN A 244 -9.03 -16.69 10.10
C ASN A 244 -7.65 -16.25 9.59
N ARG A 245 -7.33 -16.57 8.34
CA ARG A 245 -6.03 -16.33 7.73
C ARG A 245 -6.16 -15.75 6.33
N SER A 246 -5.09 -15.12 5.87
CA SER A 246 -5.00 -14.60 4.49
C SER A 246 -3.60 -14.77 3.96
N MET A 247 -3.50 -15.24 2.72
CA MET A 247 -2.24 -15.40 2.00
C MET A 247 -1.95 -14.17 1.13
N GLN A 248 -0.71 -13.73 1.13
CA GLN A 248 -0.27 -12.64 0.25
C GLN A 248 1.20 -12.76 -0.13
N ARG A 249 1.57 -12.21 -1.29
CA ARG A 249 2.96 -12.07 -1.71
C ARG A 249 3.47 -10.67 -1.38
N VAL A 250 4.64 -10.59 -0.74
CA VAL A 250 5.25 -9.33 -0.27
C VAL A 250 6.72 -9.25 -0.69
N GLN A 251 7.27 -8.05 -0.80
CA GLN A 251 8.70 -7.86 -1.02
C GLN A 251 9.48 -8.20 0.26
N LYS A 252 10.63 -8.87 0.11
CA LYS A 252 11.49 -9.26 1.24
C LYS A 252 12.00 -8.05 2.02
N ASP A 253 12.34 -6.96 1.32
CA ASP A 253 12.78 -5.71 1.95
C ASP A 253 11.69 -5.12 2.84
N THR A 254 10.41 -5.27 2.45
CA THR A 254 9.27 -4.86 3.27
C THR A 254 9.15 -5.67 4.56
N LEU A 255 9.43 -6.99 4.50
CA LEU A 255 9.37 -7.85 5.68
C LEU A 255 10.40 -7.48 6.76
N ALA A 256 11.48 -6.80 6.39
CA ALA A 256 12.47 -6.29 7.33
C ALA A 256 12.00 -5.04 8.09
N GLN A 257 11.02 -4.31 7.54
CA GLN A 257 10.55 -3.02 8.06
C GLN A 257 9.23 -3.10 8.84
N VAL A 258 8.53 -4.24 8.77
CA VAL A 258 7.20 -4.40 9.41
C VAL A 258 7.27 -5.29 10.64
N ASP A 259 6.29 -5.11 11.52
CA ASP A 259 6.08 -6.04 12.63
C ASP A 259 5.68 -7.41 12.09
N LYS A 260 6.40 -8.44 12.49
CA LYS A 260 6.18 -9.82 12.09
C LYS A 260 5.12 -10.54 12.94
N GLY A 261 4.58 -9.91 13.97
CA GLY A 261 3.63 -10.52 14.90
C GLY A 261 2.37 -11.07 14.24
N CYS A 262 1.97 -10.50 13.09
CA CYS A 262 0.82 -10.98 12.32
C CYS A 262 1.16 -12.07 11.28
N ILE A 263 2.45 -12.43 11.11
CA ILE A 263 2.89 -13.40 10.11
C ILE A 263 2.95 -14.80 10.74
N LEU A 264 2.05 -15.68 10.31
CA LEU A 264 1.96 -17.06 10.79
C LEU A 264 2.99 -17.96 10.12
N ARG A 265 3.25 -17.76 8.83
CA ARG A 265 4.15 -18.60 8.05
C ARG A 265 4.74 -17.83 6.86
N ILE A 266 6.01 -18.09 6.56
CA ILE A 266 6.68 -17.68 5.33
C ILE A 266 6.92 -18.97 4.53
N PHE A 267 6.40 -19.02 3.30
CA PHE A 267 6.59 -20.17 2.42
C PHE A 267 7.98 -20.13 1.78
N PRO A 268 8.56 -21.30 1.50
CA PRO A 268 9.82 -21.38 0.75
C PRO A 268 9.71 -20.70 -0.62
N ASP A 269 10.80 -20.09 -1.05
CA ASP A 269 10.85 -19.48 -2.37
C ASP A 269 10.78 -20.56 -3.46
N LYS A 270 9.98 -20.29 -4.50
CA LYS A 270 9.90 -21.18 -5.68
C LYS A 270 11.14 -21.08 -6.58
N LEU A 271 11.77 -19.91 -6.58
CA LEU A 271 12.97 -19.60 -7.37
C LEU A 271 14.02 -19.01 -6.45
N GLU A 272 15.25 -19.48 -6.58
CA GLU A 272 16.40 -18.90 -5.89
C GLU A 272 16.59 -17.43 -6.32
N GLY A 273 16.95 -16.56 -5.38
CA GLY A 273 17.09 -15.13 -5.63
C GLY A 273 15.78 -14.34 -5.77
N SER A 274 14.62 -14.96 -5.47
CA SER A 274 13.34 -14.24 -5.47
C SER A 274 13.38 -13.01 -4.55
N LYS A 275 12.97 -11.85 -5.07
CA LYS A 275 12.84 -10.60 -4.30
C LYS A 275 11.55 -10.54 -3.45
N THR A 276 10.67 -11.51 -3.61
CA THR A 276 9.38 -11.56 -2.93
C THR A 276 9.21 -12.88 -2.22
N SER A 277 8.50 -12.88 -1.09
CA SER A 277 8.09 -14.08 -0.35
C SER A 277 6.57 -14.19 -0.29
N LEU A 278 6.09 -15.42 -0.31
CA LEU A 278 4.69 -15.74 -0.03
C LEU A 278 4.53 -15.91 1.47
N ILE A 279 3.57 -15.22 2.06
CA ILE A 279 3.30 -15.28 3.49
C ILE A 279 1.86 -15.65 3.76
N LEU A 280 1.64 -16.38 4.85
CA LEU A 280 0.35 -16.57 5.50
C LEU A 280 0.32 -15.68 6.72
N LYS A 281 -0.75 -14.94 6.91
CA LYS A 281 -0.91 -14.03 8.03
C LYS A 281 -2.31 -14.10 8.62
N ASP A 282 -2.47 -13.62 9.84
CA ASP A 282 -3.78 -13.43 10.46
C ASP A 282 -4.64 -12.45 9.65
N THR A 283 -5.95 -12.58 9.81
CA THR A 283 -6.89 -11.58 9.30
C THR A 283 -6.66 -10.23 9.98
N LYS A 284 -6.97 -9.15 9.25
CA LYS A 284 -6.65 -7.77 9.67
C LYS A 284 -7.35 -7.33 10.97
N THR A 285 -8.50 -7.91 11.27
CA THR A 285 -9.36 -7.56 12.42
C THR A 285 -10.03 -8.81 12.95
N GLU A 286 -10.40 -8.83 14.23
CA GLU A 286 -11.19 -9.89 14.84
C GLU A 286 -12.52 -10.13 14.08
N ALA A 287 -13.17 -9.08 13.63
CA ALA A 287 -14.38 -9.15 12.80
C ALA A 287 -14.18 -9.83 11.43
N SER A 288 -12.93 -10.00 10.98
CA SER A 288 -12.62 -10.76 9.76
C SER A 288 -12.50 -12.27 10.01
N CYS A 289 -12.35 -12.70 11.27
CA CYS A 289 -12.45 -14.09 11.66
C CYS A 289 -13.92 -14.48 11.74
N ARG A 290 -14.31 -15.44 10.91
CA ARG A 290 -15.72 -15.85 10.79
C ARG A 290 -15.87 -17.30 10.38
N THR A 291 -16.90 -17.95 10.92
CA THR A 291 -17.31 -19.30 10.52
C THR A 291 -18.50 -19.18 9.58
N ILE A 292 -18.48 -19.93 8.50
CA ILE A 292 -19.45 -19.89 7.41
C ILE A 292 -20.05 -21.27 7.25
N PHE A 293 -21.37 -21.34 7.14
CA PHE A 293 -22.08 -22.58 6.84
C PHE A 293 -21.90 -22.95 5.37
N MET A 294 -21.67 -24.22 5.09
CA MET A 294 -21.57 -24.73 3.73
C MET A 294 -22.95 -24.98 3.11
N THR A 295 -23.04 -24.82 1.79
CA THR A 295 -24.12 -25.41 1.01
C THR A 295 -23.82 -26.90 0.82
N ALA A 296 -24.87 -27.71 0.54
CA ALA A 296 -24.70 -29.13 0.26
C ALA A 296 -23.76 -29.38 -0.93
N ALA A 297 -23.86 -28.54 -1.98
CA ALA A 297 -22.98 -28.62 -3.15
C ALA A 297 -21.52 -28.36 -2.81
N LEU A 298 -21.23 -27.27 -2.04
CA LEU A 298 -19.86 -26.96 -1.64
C LEU A 298 -19.27 -28.04 -0.72
N ARG A 299 -20.10 -28.59 0.19
CA ARG A 299 -19.68 -29.68 1.08
C ARG A 299 -19.24 -30.92 0.31
N GLU A 300 -19.98 -31.29 -0.71
CA GLU A 300 -19.65 -32.45 -1.56
C GLU A 300 -18.39 -32.17 -2.40
N GLU A 301 -18.30 -31.00 -3.00
CA GLU A 301 -17.09 -30.60 -3.75
C GLU A 301 -15.84 -30.60 -2.88
N LEU A 302 -15.91 -30.08 -1.64
CA LEU A 302 -14.79 -30.08 -0.71
C LEU A 302 -14.35 -31.51 -0.31
N LYS A 303 -15.28 -32.46 -0.13
CA LYS A 303 -14.94 -33.87 0.09
C LYS A 303 -14.18 -34.45 -1.08
N GLN A 304 -14.69 -34.26 -2.29
CA GLN A 304 -14.04 -34.75 -3.51
C GLN A 304 -12.67 -34.10 -3.71
N TRP A 305 -12.55 -32.82 -3.39
CA TRP A 305 -11.29 -32.09 -3.44
C TRP A 305 -10.26 -32.65 -2.46
N LEU A 306 -10.62 -32.90 -1.22
CA LEU A 306 -9.71 -33.48 -0.22
C LEU A 306 -9.27 -34.89 -0.59
N GLU A 307 -10.16 -35.72 -1.16
CA GLU A 307 -9.82 -37.06 -1.68
C GLU A 307 -8.88 -36.94 -2.91
N ARG A 308 -9.06 -35.94 -3.74
CA ARG A 308 -8.13 -35.65 -4.83
C ARG A 308 -6.74 -35.28 -4.31
N LEU A 309 -6.62 -34.40 -3.30
CA LEU A 309 -5.35 -34.03 -2.72
C LEU A 309 -4.59 -35.24 -2.14
N LYS A 310 -5.30 -36.14 -1.46
CA LYS A 310 -4.70 -37.41 -0.95
C LYS A 310 -4.17 -38.27 -2.09
N ARG A 311 -4.92 -38.40 -3.20
CA ARG A 311 -4.50 -39.18 -4.38
C ARG A 311 -3.28 -38.54 -5.06
N GLU A 312 -3.26 -37.22 -5.24
CA GLU A 312 -2.11 -36.50 -5.84
C GLU A 312 -0.83 -36.70 -4.99
N GLU A 313 -0.95 -36.63 -3.66
CA GLU A 313 0.17 -36.87 -2.76
C GLU A 313 0.68 -38.33 -2.79
N ALA A 314 -0.24 -39.26 -2.91
CA ALA A 314 0.10 -40.68 -3.02
C ALA A 314 0.75 -41.09 -4.35
N LEU A 315 0.51 -40.35 -5.43
CA LEU A 315 1.07 -40.63 -6.76
C LEU A 315 2.59 -40.37 -6.84
N ASP A 316 3.08 -39.33 -6.18
CA ASP A 316 4.51 -38.99 -6.17
C ASP A 316 4.94 -38.40 -4.83
N PRO A 317 4.99 -39.18 -3.74
CA PRO A 317 5.26 -38.69 -2.39
C PRO A 317 6.63 -38.00 -2.26
N GLU A 318 7.62 -38.38 -3.06
CA GLU A 318 8.98 -37.84 -2.98
C GLU A 318 9.06 -36.41 -3.55
N ARG A 319 8.26 -36.11 -4.58
CA ARG A 319 8.23 -34.81 -5.26
C ARG A 319 7.09 -33.92 -4.81
N TYR A 320 6.08 -34.47 -4.15
CA TYR A 320 4.94 -33.73 -3.67
C TYR A 320 5.34 -32.82 -2.50
N ARG A 321 5.19 -31.51 -2.68
CA ARG A 321 5.54 -30.50 -1.68
C ARG A 321 4.31 -30.02 -0.93
N ASN A 322 3.82 -30.81 0.00
CA ASN A 322 2.62 -30.48 0.76
C ASN A 322 2.74 -29.13 1.47
N SER A 323 2.09 -28.12 0.91
CA SER A 323 2.07 -26.76 1.47
C SER A 323 1.18 -26.60 2.70
N GLY A 324 0.32 -27.57 3.01
CA GLY A 324 -0.67 -27.49 4.09
C GLY A 324 -1.89 -26.63 3.74
N MET A 325 -1.95 -26.01 2.56
CA MET A 325 -3.11 -25.18 2.15
C MET A 325 -4.23 -26.06 1.57
N LEU A 326 -5.47 -25.56 1.62
CA LEU A 326 -6.59 -26.23 0.99
C LEU A 326 -6.43 -26.23 -0.54
N LEU A 327 -6.18 -25.06 -1.14
CA LEU A 327 -5.92 -24.96 -2.57
C LEU A 327 -4.45 -25.22 -2.89
N ARG A 328 -4.19 -26.34 -3.58
CA ARG A 328 -2.85 -26.79 -3.99
C ARG A 328 -2.79 -27.01 -5.49
N LEU A 329 -1.60 -26.82 -6.03
CA LEU A 329 -1.24 -27.30 -7.37
C LEU A 329 -1.03 -28.83 -7.34
N PRO A 330 -1.03 -29.55 -8.47
CA PRO A 330 -0.79 -31.00 -8.50
C PRO A 330 0.51 -31.47 -7.86
N ASN A 331 1.51 -30.58 -7.75
CA ASN A 331 2.78 -30.83 -7.06
C ASN A 331 2.77 -30.47 -5.56
N GLY A 332 1.62 -30.18 -4.98
CA GLY A 332 1.42 -29.85 -3.56
C GLY A 332 1.72 -28.40 -3.17
N LEU A 333 2.27 -27.57 -4.05
CA LEU A 333 2.55 -26.17 -3.76
C LEU A 333 1.25 -25.37 -3.60
N ALA A 334 1.28 -24.36 -2.71
CA ALA A 334 0.15 -23.47 -2.49
C ALA A 334 -0.25 -22.71 -3.77
N VAL A 335 -1.56 -22.59 -4.00
CA VAL A 335 -2.14 -21.72 -5.01
C VAL A 335 -2.10 -20.29 -4.49
N GLU A 336 -1.35 -19.44 -5.19
CA GLU A 336 -1.22 -18.04 -4.80
C GLU A 336 -2.46 -17.22 -5.21
N PRO A 337 -2.84 -16.16 -4.45
CA PRO A 337 -3.99 -15.32 -4.80
C PRO A 337 -3.92 -14.76 -6.23
N VAL A 338 -2.73 -14.33 -6.66
CA VAL A 338 -2.52 -13.83 -8.04
C VAL A 338 -2.80 -14.89 -9.10
N LEU A 339 -2.57 -16.18 -8.81
CA LEU A 339 -2.87 -17.26 -9.75
C LEU A 339 -4.38 -17.45 -9.89
N ILE A 340 -5.14 -17.40 -8.78
CA ILE A 340 -6.61 -17.46 -8.80
C ILE A 340 -7.15 -16.34 -9.70
N ARG A 341 -6.69 -15.10 -9.46
CA ARG A 341 -7.10 -13.95 -10.27
C ARG A 341 -6.75 -14.09 -11.74
N LYS A 342 -5.55 -14.60 -12.07
CA LYS A 342 -5.15 -14.83 -13.48
C LYS A 342 -6.02 -15.88 -14.16
N LYS A 343 -6.36 -16.97 -13.46
CA LYS A 343 -7.26 -18.00 -13.96
C LYS A 343 -8.66 -17.43 -14.20
N PHE A 344 -9.17 -16.64 -13.25
CA PHE A 344 -10.46 -15.98 -13.35
C PHE A 344 -10.53 -15.01 -14.56
N LEU A 345 -9.54 -14.12 -14.70
CA LEU A 345 -9.48 -13.20 -15.84
C LEU A 345 -9.39 -13.94 -17.17
N LYS A 346 -8.60 -15.02 -17.25
CA LYS A 346 -8.52 -15.84 -18.46
C LYS A 346 -9.86 -16.51 -18.78
N TRP A 347 -10.56 -16.99 -17.75
CA TRP A 347 -11.90 -17.55 -17.92
C TRP A 347 -12.88 -16.46 -18.38
N GLN A 348 -12.87 -15.29 -17.78
CA GLN A 348 -13.72 -14.16 -18.14
C GLN A 348 -13.47 -13.67 -19.60
N ASP A 349 -12.21 -13.63 -20.03
CA ASP A 349 -11.86 -13.29 -21.43
C ASP A 349 -12.43 -14.31 -22.42
N ALA A 350 -12.61 -15.57 -22.02
CA ALA A 350 -13.20 -16.64 -22.82
C ALA A 350 -14.74 -16.68 -22.73
N HIS A 351 -15.34 -16.03 -21.74
CA HIS A 351 -16.78 -16.02 -21.48
C HIS A 351 -17.27 -14.56 -21.30
N PRO A 352 -17.33 -13.79 -22.42
CA PRO A 352 -17.69 -12.37 -22.37
C PRO A 352 -19.15 -12.10 -21.98
N GLU A 353 -19.96 -13.13 -21.91
CA GLU A 353 -21.35 -13.08 -21.41
C GLU A 353 -21.44 -12.83 -19.89
N PHE A 354 -20.38 -13.10 -19.14
CA PHE A 354 -20.21 -12.85 -17.71
C PHE A 354 -19.25 -11.67 -17.46
#